data_e6525721104c3b5d2d4bdae5fd0026fc
#
_entry.id   e6525721104c3b5d2d4bdae5fd0026fc
#
_cell.length_a   1.000
_cell.length_b   1.000
_cell.length_c   1.000
_cell.angle_alpha   90.00
_cell.angle_beta   90.00
_cell.angle_gamma   90.00
#
_symmetry.space_group_name_H-M   'P 1'
#
loop_
_entity.id
_entity.type
_entity.pdbx_description
1 polymer ?
#
loop_
_entity_poly.entity_id
_entity_poly.type
_entity_poly.pdbx_seq_one_letter_code
_entity_poly.pdbx_strand_id
1 'polypeptide(L)'
;MPLFTSSDKALWRLALPMIFSNITVPLLGLVDTAVIGHLDSPVFLGGVAVGATATSFLFMLLLFLRMSTTGLTAQAFGAKNPQALARALIQPLLLALGAGVMIVLFRTPLIELALHIVGGNDAVLVQARRFLEIRWLSAPASLANLVLLGWLLGVQYARAPVILLAVGNILNIALDLWLVMGLHMNVQGAALATVIAEYATLLIGLMMVRKVLHLRGVSLDMLKQAWRGNVRRLLALNRDIMLRSLLLQLCFGAITVSGARLGSDIIAVNAVLMTLLTFTAYALDGFAYAVEAHSGQAYGARDGSKLLDVWRAACRQSGIVALLFSTVYALAGEHIVALLTSLPQIQLLADRYLIWQVVLPLVGVWCYLLDGMFIGATRAAEMRNSMAVAAGGFALTLFALPVLGNHGLWLALTVFLALRGLSLSLIWRRHWREGTWFARS
;
A
#
# COMPACT_ATOMS: atom_id res chain seq x y z
N MET A 1 27.60 7.30 18.66
CA MET A 1 27.28 7.34 17.22
C MET A 1 26.40 8.54 16.93
N PRO A 2 26.67 9.35 15.91
CA PRO A 2 25.80 10.47 15.57
C PRO A 2 24.41 9.96 15.16
N LEU A 3 23.37 10.60 15.67
CA LEU A 3 21.98 10.25 15.38
C LEU A 3 21.56 10.56 13.94
N PHE A 4 22.39 11.34 13.23
CA PHE A 4 22.10 11.76 11.85
C PHE A 4 23.36 11.65 10.98
N THR A 5 23.41 10.59 10.20
CA THR A 5 24.45 10.37 9.18
C THR A 5 23.94 10.79 7.79
N SER A 6 24.82 10.74 6.78
CA SER A 6 24.41 10.96 5.38
C SER A 6 23.37 9.94 4.90
N SER A 7 23.46 8.69 5.36
CA SER A 7 22.49 7.66 5.07
C SER A 7 21.12 7.94 5.67
N ASP A 8 21.08 8.50 6.88
CA ASP A 8 19.83 8.91 7.52
C ASP A 8 19.14 10.04 6.74
N LYS A 9 19.89 11.03 6.27
CA LYS A 9 19.37 12.11 5.43
C LYS A 9 18.82 11.60 4.10
N ALA A 10 19.53 10.68 3.46
CA ALA A 10 19.10 10.07 2.21
C ALA A 10 17.80 9.28 2.41
N LEU A 11 17.68 8.54 3.51
CA LEU A 11 16.48 7.79 3.87
C LEU A 11 15.29 8.74 4.04
N TRP A 12 15.43 9.80 4.84
CA TRP A 12 14.36 10.76 5.08
C TRP A 12 13.95 11.53 3.83
N ARG A 13 14.88 11.82 2.94
CA ARG A 13 14.60 12.53 1.68
C ARG A 13 13.57 11.79 0.83
N LEU A 14 13.57 10.46 0.89
CA LEU A 14 12.63 9.63 0.16
C LEU A 14 11.45 9.18 1.05
N ALA A 15 11.70 8.88 2.32
CA ALA A 15 10.66 8.43 3.25
C ALA A 15 9.61 9.50 3.54
N LEU A 16 10.03 10.74 3.76
CA LEU A 16 9.12 11.82 4.14
C LEU A 16 8.06 12.11 3.07
N PRO A 17 8.40 12.26 1.77
CA PRO A 17 7.37 12.38 0.73
C PRO A 17 6.43 11.18 0.68
N MET A 18 6.92 9.98 0.87
CA MET A 18 6.08 8.77 0.85
C MET A 18 5.17 8.68 2.07
N ILE A 19 5.60 9.13 3.24
CA ILE A 19 4.76 9.22 4.43
C ILE A 19 3.60 10.19 4.18
N PHE A 20 3.89 11.38 3.66
CA PHE A 20 2.85 12.36 3.30
C PHE A 20 1.90 11.81 2.25
N SER A 21 2.42 11.15 1.22
CA SER A 21 1.63 10.50 0.19
C SER A 21 0.65 9.49 0.79
N ASN A 22 1.12 8.63 1.67
CA ASN A 22 0.30 7.60 2.31
C ASN A 22 -0.79 8.20 3.22
N ILE A 23 -0.46 9.22 4.01
CA ILE A 23 -1.39 9.84 4.95
C ILE A 23 -2.50 10.61 4.23
N THR A 24 -2.23 11.19 3.06
CA THR A 24 -3.24 11.96 2.31
C THR A 24 -4.25 11.09 1.58
N VAL A 25 -3.99 9.80 1.37
CA VAL A 25 -4.95 8.87 0.76
C VAL A 25 -6.28 8.83 1.53
N PRO A 26 -6.32 8.67 2.86
CA PRO A 26 -7.56 8.74 3.62
C PRO A 26 -8.26 10.10 3.55
N LEU A 27 -7.50 11.19 3.40
CA LEU A 27 -8.07 12.54 3.30
C LEU A 27 -8.93 12.71 2.03
N LEU A 28 -8.51 12.12 0.92
CA LEU A 28 -9.31 12.12 -0.31
C LEU A 28 -10.65 11.43 -0.11
N GLY A 29 -10.65 10.29 0.56
CA GLY A 29 -11.87 9.57 0.92
C GLY A 29 -12.79 10.38 1.81
N LEU A 30 -12.27 11.19 2.73
CA LEU A 30 -13.06 12.10 3.56
C LEU A 30 -13.72 13.20 2.74
N VAL A 31 -13.05 13.76 1.74
CA VAL A 31 -13.61 14.79 0.85
C VAL A 31 -14.75 14.21 0.02
N ASP A 32 -14.55 13.05 -0.60
CA ASP A 32 -15.59 12.35 -1.37
C ASP A 32 -16.82 12.07 -0.49
N THR A 33 -16.60 11.59 0.73
CA THR A 33 -17.67 11.34 1.70
C THR A 33 -18.42 12.63 2.05
N ALA A 34 -17.72 13.73 2.26
CA ALA A 34 -18.32 15.01 2.56
C ALA A 34 -19.18 15.54 1.40
N VAL A 35 -18.67 15.43 0.17
CA VAL A 35 -19.40 15.90 -1.03
C VAL A 35 -20.64 15.04 -1.27
N ILE A 36 -20.52 13.73 -1.25
CA ILE A 36 -21.64 12.80 -1.46
C ILE A 36 -22.62 12.82 -0.29
N GLY A 37 -22.11 13.02 0.94
CA GLY A 37 -22.96 13.11 2.13
C GLY A 37 -23.90 14.31 2.16
N HIS A 38 -23.69 15.31 1.32
CA HIS A 38 -24.59 16.46 1.15
C HIS A 38 -25.71 16.22 0.15
N LEU A 39 -25.75 15.05 -0.49
CA LEU A 39 -26.84 14.65 -1.36
C LEU A 39 -28.09 14.27 -0.56
N ASP A 40 -29.26 14.35 -1.20
CA ASP A 40 -30.58 14.25 -0.54
C ASP A 40 -30.90 12.90 0.09
N SER A 41 -30.17 11.83 -0.29
CA SER A 41 -30.44 10.47 0.20
C SER A 41 -29.17 9.79 0.72
N PRO A 42 -29.25 9.08 1.88
CA PRO A 42 -28.13 8.28 2.39
C PRO A 42 -27.75 7.09 1.50
N VAL A 43 -28.62 6.71 0.56
CA VAL A 43 -28.38 5.63 -0.39
C VAL A 43 -27.18 5.94 -1.30
N PHE A 44 -27.00 7.20 -1.68
CA PHE A 44 -25.85 7.63 -2.51
C PHE A 44 -24.53 7.44 -1.77
N LEU A 45 -24.48 7.85 -0.51
CA LEU A 45 -23.29 7.67 0.33
C LEU A 45 -22.99 6.18 0.52
N GLY A 46 -24.01 5.37 0.80
CA GLY A 46 -23.87 3.92 0.92
C GLY A 46 -23.36 3.27 -0.37
N GLY A 47 -23.86 3.71 -1.52
CA GLY A 47 -23.42 3.23 -2.83
C GLY A 47 -21.95 3.54 -3.10
N VAL A 48 -21.50 4.74 -2.81
CA VAL A 48 -20.09 5.14 -2.95
C VAL A 48 -19.21 4.35 -1.96
N ALA A 49 -19.65 4.14 -0.73
CA ALA A 49 -18.90 3.39 0.26
C ALA A 49 -18.69 1.92 -0.17
N VAL A 50 -19.75 1.26 -0.65
CA VAL A 50 -19.67 -0.11 -1.17
C VAL A 50 -18.75 -0.16 -2.40
N GLY A 51 -18.91 0.77 -3.33
CA GLY A 51 -18.06 0.88 -4.53
C GLY A 51 -16.60 1.11 -4.19
N ALA A 52 -16.30 2.00 -3.24
CA ALA A 52 -14.94 2.26 -2.78
C ALA A 52 -14.31 1.02 -2.13
N THR A 53 -15.07 0.26 -1.36
CA THR A 53 -14.58 -0.99 -0.75
C THR A 53 -14.20 -2.02 -1.82
N ALA A 54 -15.07 -2.23 -2.81
CA ALA A 54 -14.80 -3.13 -3.93
C ALA A 54 -13.57 -2.70 -4.73
N THR A 55 -13.45 -1.41 -5.00
CA THR A 55 -12.30 -0.83 -5.74
C THR A 55 -11.00 -0.99 -4.96
N SER A 56 -11.01 -0.72 -3.66
CA SER A 56 -9.84 -0.88 -2.79
C SER A 56 -9.36 -2.32 -2.78
N PHE A 57 -10.27 -3.28 -2.66
CA PHE A 57 -9.93 -4.70 -2.67
C PHE A 57 -9.24 -5.09 -3.99
N LEU A 58 -9.82 -4.69 -5.13
CA LEU A 58 -9.26 -4.97 -6.45
C LEU A 58 -7.86 -4.38 -6.60
N PHE A 59 -7.68 -3.12 -6.26
CA PHE A 59 -6.39 -2.44 -6.43
C PHE A 59 -5.34 -2.89 -5.42
N MET A 60 -5.72 -3.31 -4.23
CA MET A 60 -4.79 -3.92 -3.28
C MET A 60 -4.20 -5.23 -3.80
N LEU A 61 -5.02 -6.05 -4.49
CA LEU A 61 -4.50 -7.26 -5.14
C LEU A 61 -3.52 -6.93 -6.27
N LEU A 62 -3.67 -5.79 -6.93
CA LEU A 62 -2.84 -5.37 -8.06
C LEU A 62 -1.66 -4.48 -7.65
N LEU A 63 -1.49 -4.21 -6.36
CA LEU A 63 -0.39 -3.40 -5.84
C LEU A 63 0.99 -4.00 -6.13
N PHE A 64 1.06 -5.28 -6.44
CA PHE A 64 2.30 -5.95 -6.86
C PHE A 64 2.98 -5.24 -8.03
N LEU A 65 2.22 -4.57 -8.90
CA LEU A 65 2.77 -3.82 -10.03
C LEU A 65 3.71 -2.70 -9.56
N ARG A 66 3.34 -1.98 -8.51
CA ARG A 66 4.22 -0.96 -7.94
C ARG A 66 5.46 -1.59 -7.29
N MET A 67 5.25 -2.62 -6.48
CA MET A 67 6.31 -3.22 -5.69
C MET A 67 7.38 -3.88 -6.57
N SER A 68 6.98 -4.67 -7.56
CA SER A 68 7.90 -5.32 -8.49
C SER A 68 8.66 -4.30 -9.33
N THR A 69 7.99 -3.25 -9.78
CA THR A 69 8.61 -2.18 -10.58
C THR A 69 9.66 -1.45 -9.75
N THR A 70 9.38 -1.13 -8.50
CA THR A 70 10.35 -0.46 -7.61
C THR A 70 11.60 -1.31 -7.43
N GLY A 71 11.45 -2.60 -7.14
CA GLY A 71 12.58 -3.50 -6.93
C GLY A 71 13.46 -3.64 -8.17
N LEU A 72 12.87 -3.91 -9.32
CA LEU A 72 13.60 -4.06 -10.59
C LEU A 72 14.28 -2.75 -11.01
N THR A 73 13.59 -1.64 -10.86
CA THR A 73 14.12 -0.31 -11.22
C THR A 73 15.28 0.09 -10.32
N ALA A 74 15.16 -0.12 -9.01
CA ALA A 74 16.21 0.22 -8.05
C ALA A 74 17.49 -0.59 -8.32
N GLN A 75 17.37 -1.86 -8.66
CA GLN A 75 18.51 -2.70 -9.04
C GLN A 75 19.18 -2.20 -10.33
N ALA A 76 18.37 -1.89 -11.35
CA ALA A 76 18.89 -1.34 -12.61
C ALA A 76 19.58 0.00 -12.42
N PHE A 77 19.03 0.84 -11.55
CA PHE A 77 19.61 2.13 -11.17
C PHE A 77 20.96 1.96 -10.45
N GLY A 78 21.04 1.02 -9.51
CA GLY A 78 22.29 0.71 -8.81
C GLY A 78 23.35 0.12 -9.72
N ALA A 79 22.96 -0.73 -10.66
CA ALA A 79 23.85 -1.32 -11.66
C ALA A 79 24.28 -0.34 -12.77
N LYS A 80 23.70 0.87 -12.78
CA LYS A 80 23.94 1.91 -13.82
C LYS A 80 23.71 1.38 -15.23
N ASN A 81 22.62 0.63 -15.41
CA ASN A 81 22.28 -0.01 -16.67
C ASN A 81 21.03 0.65 -17.29
N PRO A 82 21.19 1.55 -18.27
CA PRO A 82 20.05 2.25 -18.89
C PRO A 82 19.07 1.32 -19.59
N GLN A 83 19.56 0.23 -20.20
CA GLN A 83 18.70 -0.75 -20.87
C GLN A 83 17.79 -1.47 -19.88
N ALA A 84 18.34 -1.83 -18.72
CA ALA A 84 17.56 -2.45 -17.63
C ALA A 84 16.53 -1.46 -17.03
N LEU A 85 16.88 -0.16 -16.93
CA LEU A 85 15.93 0.89 -16.52
C LEU A 85 14.76 1.00 -17.49
N ALA A 86 15.03 0.98 -18.79
CA ALA A 86 13.98 1.00 -19.80
C ALA A 86 13.08 -0.23 -19.72
N ARG A 87 13.66 -1.40 -19.55
CA ARG A 87 12.92 -2.66 -19.40
C ARG A 87 12.06 -2.68 -18.15
N ALA A 88 12.58 -2.18 -17.03
CA ALA A 88 11.85 -2.10 -15.76
C ALA A 88 10.65 -1.14 -15.82
N LEU A 89 10.62 -0.22 -16.76
CA LEU A 89 9.48 0.65 -17.02
C LEU A 89 8.50 0.01 -18.01
N ILE A 90 8.97 -0.39 -19.17
CA ILE A 90 8.12 -0.77 -20.30
C ILE A 90 7.39 -2.08 -20.06
N GLN A 91 8.06 -3.11 -19.56
CA GLN A 91 7.43 -4.40 -19.33
C GLN A 91 6.29 -4.33 -18.29
N PRO A 92 6.51 -3.76 -17.09
CA PRO A 92 5.40 -3.59 -16.14
C PRO A 92 4.32 -2.65 -16.65
N LEU A 93 4.66 -1.62 -17.40
CA LEU A 93 3.69 -0.69 -17.98
C LEU A 93 2.77 -1.38 -18.98
N LEU A 94 3.31 -2.23 -19.85
CA LEU A 94 2.51 -3.03 -20.78
C LEU A 94 1.61 -3.99 -20.04
N LEU A 95 2.11 -4.64 -18.99
CA LEU A 95 1.33 -5.52 -18.15
C LEU A 95 0.19 -4.76 -17.45
N ALA A 96 0.47 -3.58 -16.92
CA ALA A 96 -0.52 -2.73 -16.26
C ALA A 96 -1.62 -2.27 -17.23
N LEU A 97 -1.24 -1.80 -18.41
CA LEU A 97 -2.19 -1.37 -19.42
C LEU A 97 -3.04 -2.54 -19.93
N GLY A 98 -2.43 -3.71 -20.14
CA GLY A 98 -3.15 -4.92 -20.52
C GLY A 98 -4.15 -5.36 -19.46
N ALA A 99 -3.74 -5.40 -18.20
CA ALA A 99 -4.63 -5.74 -17.08
C ALA A 99 -5.76 -4.70 -16.93
N GLY A 100 -5.44 -3.42 -17.07
CA GLY A 100 -6.43 -2.33 -16.99
C GLY A 100 -7.47 -2.42 -18.10
N VAL A 101 -7.04 -2.68 -19.32
CA VAL A 101 -7.95 -2.87 -20.48
C VAL A 101 -8.84 -4.09 -20.25
N MET A 102 -8.31 -5.19 -19.73
CA MET A 102 -9.10 -6.39 -19.42
C MET A 102 -10.16 -6.08 -18.34
N ILE A 103 -9.82 -5.30 -17.32
CA ILE A 103 -10.78 -4.88 -16.29
C ILE A 103 -11.89 -4.04 -16.92
N VAL A 104 -11.56 -3.12 -17.83
CA VAL A 104 -12.56 -2.29 -18.52
C VAL A 104 -13.48 -3.14 -19.39
N LEU A 105 -12.94 -4.07 -20.17
CA LEU A 105 -13.72 -4.92 -21.08
C LEU A 105 -14.66 -5.89 -20.31
N PHE A 106 -14.19 -6.43 -19.19
CA PHE A 106 -14.95 -7.39 -18.38
C PHE A 106 -15.52 -6.76 -17.10
N ARG A 107 -15.65 -5.42 -17.05
CA ARG A 107 -16.06 -4.76 -15.80
C ARG A 107 -17.46 -5.16 -15.33
N THR A 108 -18.41 -5.36 -16.22
CA THR A 108 -19.78 -5.71 -15.81
C THR A 108 -19.85 -7.03 -15.03
N PRO A 109 -19.29 -8.16 -15.49
CA PRO A 109 -19.22 -9.38 -14.70
C PRO A 109 -18.41 -9.22 -13.41
N LEU A 110 -17.29 -8.47 -13.47
CA LEU A 110 -16.44 -8.25 -12.30
C LEU A 110 -17.14 -7.41 -11.24
N ILE A 111 -17.90 -6.39 -11.64
CA ILE A 111 -18.70 -5.57 -10.73
C ILE A 111 -19.77 -6.42 -10.05
N GLU A 112 -20.49 -7.24 -10.79
CA GLU A 112 -21.52 -8.13 -10.22
C GLU A 112 -20.91 -9.09 -9.20
N LEU A 113 -19.76 -9.68 -9.50
CA LEU A 113 -19.05 -10.55 -8.56
C LEU A 113 -18.63 -9.80 -7.29
N ALA A 114 -18.07 -8.60 -7.44
CA ALA A 114 -17.61 -7.77 -6.33
C ALA A 114 -18.79 -7.36 -5.43
N LEU A 115 -19.90 -6.96 -6.00
CA LEU A 115 -21.10 -6.56 -5.26
C LEU A 115 -21.75 -7.75 -4.55
N HIS A 116 -21.71 -8.94 -5.16
CA HIS A 116 -22.18 -10.17 -4.52
C HIS A 116 -21.33 -10.49 -3.27
N ILE A 117 -20.03 -10.29 -3.33
CA ILE A 117 -19.11 -10.55 -2.20
C ILE A 117 -19.27 -9.50 -1.09
N VAL A 118 -19.31 -8.21 -1.45
CA VAL A 118 -19.41 -7.11 -0.47
C VAL A 118 -20.78 -7.07 0.19
N GLY A 119 -21.83 -7.26 -0.60
CA GLY A 119 -23.21 -7.25 -0.11
C GLY A 119 -23.76 -5.84 0.15
N GLY A 120 -25.02 -5.78 0.50
CA GLY A 120 -25.76 -4.56 0.78
C GLY A 120 -27.22 -4.70 0.41
N ASN A 121 -28.06 -3.69 0.73
CA ASN A 121 -29.43 -3.68 0.28
C ASN A 121 -29.53 -3.31 -1.20
N ASP A 122 -30.63 -3.62 -1.85
CA ASP A 122 -30.81 -3.46 -3.30
C ASP A 122 -30.64 -2.00 -3.76
N ALA A 123 -31.15 -1.04 -3.00
CA ALA A 123 -31.03 0.38 -3.34
C ALA A 123 -29.57 0.86 -3.31
N VAL A 124 -28.79 0.43 -2.31
CA VAL A 124 -27.36 0.73 -2.20
C VAL A 124 -26.59 0.06 -3.33
N LEU A 125 -26.88 -1.18 -3.65
CA LEU A 125 -26.22 -1.91 -4.72
C LEU A 125 -26.45 -1.29 -6.10
N VAL A 126 -27.63 -0.74 -6.36
CA VAL A 126 -27.91 0.00 -7.60
C VAL A 126 -26.96 1.19 -7.74
N GLN A 127 -26.80 1.98 -6.67
CA GLN A 127 -25.91 3.14 -6.69
C GLN A 127 -24.43 2.73 -6.78
N ALA A 128 -24.05 1.68 -6.09
CA ALA A 128 -22.70 1.13 -6.17
C ALA A 128 -22.37 0.65 -7.59
N ARG A 129 -23.32 0.00 -8.26
CA ARG A 129 -23.16 -0.44 -9.65
C ARG A 129 -22.96 0.74 -10.59
N ARG A 130 -23.76 1.79 -10.45
CA ARG A 130 -23.62 3.03 -11.24
C ARG A 130 -22.24 3.68 -11.02
N PHE A 131 -21.80 3.72 -9.77
CA PHE A 131 -20.49 4.26 -9.41
C PHE A 131 -19.36 3.43 -10.06
N LEU A 132 -19.39 2.12 -9.93
CA LEU A 132 -18.32 1.23 -10.41
C LEU A 132 -18.25 1.15 -11.92
N GLU A 133 -19.38 1.21 -12.64
CA GLU A 133 -19.40 1.21 -14.11
C GLU A 133 -18.57 2.36 -14.69
N ILE A 134 -18.53 3.49 -14.03
CA ILE A 134 -17.72 4.64 -14.44
C ILE A 134 -16.33 4.58 -13.79
N ARG A 135 -16.26 4.29 -12.47
CA ARG A 135 -15.00 4.31 -11.70
C ARG A 135 -13.95 3.36 -12.27
N TRP A 136 -14.35 2.18 -12.69
CA TRP A 136 -13.41 1.18 -13.20
C TRP A 136 -12.95 1.43 -14.63
N LEU A 137 -13.49 2.44 -15.33
CA LEU A 137 -12.91 2.95 -16.58
C LEU A 137 -11.50 3.54 -16.37
N SER A 138 -11.17 3.92 -15.13
CA SER A 138 -9.84 4.41 -14.78
C SER A 138 -8.81 3.30 -14.61
N ALA A 139 -9.18 2.03 -14.68
CA ALA A 139 -8.27 0.91 -14.39
C ALA A 139 -6.95 0.97 -15.18
N PRO A 140 -6.93 1.23 -16.50
CA PRO A 140 -5.66 1.39 -17.22
C PRO A 140 -4.79 2.51 -16.65
N ALA A 141 -5.39 3.66 -16.32
CA ALA A 141 -4.67 4.81 -15.77
C ALA A 141 -4.20 4.52 -14.34
N SER A 142 -5.05 3.94 -13.49
CA SER A 142 -4.70 3.64 -12.10
C SER A 142 -3.55 2.64 -12.00
N LEU A 143 -3.59 1.57 -12.79
CA LEU A 143 -2.53 0.57 -12.81
C LEU A 143 -1.23 1.10 -13.42
N ALA A 144 -1.32 1.87 -14.50
CA ALA A 144 -0.17 2.55 -15.08
C ALA A 144 0.47 3.52 -14.08
N ASN A 145 -0.33 4.25 -13.31
CA ASN A 145 0.17 5.16 -12.28
C ASN A 145 0.95 4.43 -11.18
N LEU A 146 0.53 3.22 -10.81
CA LEU A 146 1.30 2.38 -9.88
C LEU A 146 2.69 2.06 -10.43
N VAL A 147 2.77 1.70 -11.70
CA VAL A 147 4.06 1.40 -12.36
C VAL A 147 4.93 2.64 -12.44
N LEU A 148 4.38 3.77 -12.86
CA LEU A 148 5.13 5.03 -12.96
C LEU A 148 5.65 5.48 -11.59
N LEU A 149 4.81 5.41 -10.56
CA LEU A 149 5.21 5.74 -9.20
C LEU A 149 6.32 4.81 -8.71
N GLY A 150 6.17 3.51 -8.94
CA GLY A 150 7.18 2.52 -8.57
C GLY A 150 8.51 2.76 -9.28
N TRP A 151 8.49 3.08 -10.56
CA TRP A 151 9.69 3.39 -11.34
C TRP A 151 10.37 4.68 -10.85
N LEU A 152 9.60 5.75 -10.64
CA LEU A 152 10.12 7.02 -10.13
C LEU A 152 10.70 6.88 -8.72
N LEU A 153 10.06 6.07 -7.89
CA LEU A 153 10.58 5.74 -6.55
C LEU A 153 11.89 4.95 -6.66
N GLY A 154 11.96 3.98 -7.57
CA GLY A 154 13.15 3.15 -7.79
C GLY A 154 14.37 3.95 -8.26
N VAL A 155 14.17 4.99 -9.06
CA VAL A 155 15.26 5.93 -9.46
C VAL A 155 15.47 7.04 -8.43
N GLN A 156 14.78 6.99 -7.30
CA GLN A 156 14.91 7.94 -6.18
C GLN A 156 14.52 9.38 -6.54
N TYR A 157 13.54 9.55 -7.41
CA TYR A 157 12.99 10.86 -7.76
C TYR A 157 11.92 11.26 -6.72
N ALA A 158 12.37 11.84 -5.62
CA ALA A 158 11.56 12.07 -4.42
C ALA A 158 10.39 13.05 -4.61
N ARG A 159 10.45 13.90 -5.64
CA ARG A 159 9.38 14.88 -5.91
C ARG A 159 8.13 14.26 -6.52
N ALA A 160 8.27 13.11 -7.17
CA ALA A 160 7.18 12.48 -7.91
C ALA A 160 5.95 12.15 -7.05
N PRO A 161 6.06 11.47 -5.90
CA PRO A 161 4.88 11.13 -5.11
C PRO A 161 4.07 12.35 -4.69
N VAL A 162 4.75 13.42 -4.27
CA VAL A 162 4.11 14.66 -3.81
C VAL A 162 3.40 15.37 -4.96
N ILE A 163 4.06 15.53 -6.11
CA ILE A 163 3.49 16.23 -7.26
C ILE A 163 2.30 15.47 -7.82
N LEU A 164 2.44 14.15 -8.05
CA LEU A 164 1.37 13.33 -8.61
C LEU A 164 0.16 13.29 -7.67
N LEU A 165 0.41 13.18 -6.38
CA LEU A 165 -0.65 13.16 -5.38
C LEU A 165 -1.36 14.50 -5.30
N ALA A 166 -0.61 15.61 -5.22
CA ALA A 166 -1.18 16.95 -5.11
C ALA A 166 -2.05 17.28 -6.33
N VAL A 167 -1.56 17.02 -7.53
CA VAL A 167 -2.32 17.29 -8.76
C VAL A 167 -3.56 16.40 -8.82
N GLY A 168 -3.42 15.11 -8.55
CA GLY A 168 -4.55 14.18 -8.57
C GLY A 168 -5.63 14.56 -7.58
N ASN A 169 -5.27 14.89 -6.36
CA ASN A 169 -6.22 15.23 -5.30
C ASN A 169 -6.91 16.57 -5.55
N ILE A 170 -6.16 17.60 -5.92
CA ILE A 170 -6.72 18.93 -6.20
C ILE A 170 -7.71 18.85 -7.38
N LEU A 171 -7.34 18.16 -8.44
CA LEU A 171 -8.19 17.98 -9.60
C LEU A 171 -9.44 17.16 -9.26
N ASN A 172 -9.29 16.11 -8.47
CA ASN A 172 -10.41 15.29 -8.02
C ASN A 172 -11.41 16.11 -7.19
N ILE A 173 -10.92 16.89 -6.24
CA ILE A 173 -11.77 17.76 -5.41
C ILE A 173 -12.51 18.80 -6.28
N ALA A 174 -11.80 19.48 -7.17
CA ALA A 174 -12.38 20.48 -8.05
C ALA A 174 -13.49 19.88 -8.95
N LEU A 175 -13.23 18.71 -9.51
CA LEU A 175 -14.18 18.01 -10.36
C LEU A 175 -15.35 17.43 -9.58
N ASP A 176 -15.16 16.95 -8.35
CA ASP A 176 -16.24 16.53 -7.47
C ASP A 176 -17.22 17.69 -7.22
N LEU A 177 -16.69 18.84 -6.85
CA LEU A 177 -17.52 20.02 -6.62
C LEU A 177 -18.28 20.44 -7.87
N TRP A 178 -17.65 20.39 -9.02
CA TRP A 178 -18.30 20.77 -10.27
C TRP A 178 -19.30 19.73 -10.76
N LEU A 179 -18.93 18.45 -10.82
CA LEU A 179 -19.78 17.41 -11.40
C LEU A 179 -20.90 16.96 -10.47
N VAL A 180 -20.63 16.83 -9.17
CA VAL A 180 -21.64 16.38 -8.21
C VAL A 180 -22.57 17.52 -7.78
N MET A 181 -22.01 18.65 -7.37
CA MET A 181 -22.78 19.77 -6.85
C MET A 181 -23.21 20.74 -7.93
N GLY A 182 -22.40 20.98 -8.96
CA GLY A 182 -22.71 21.89 -10.05
C GLY A 182 -23.63 21.30 -11.13
N LEU A 183 -23.28 20.12 -11.64
CA LEU A 183 -24.03 19.45 -12.70
C LEU A 183 -25.01 18.39 -12.19
N HIS A 184 -25.08 18.15 -10.88
CA HIS A 184 -26.01 17.21 -10.23
C HIS A 184 -25.90 15.77 -10.76
N MET A 185 -24.68 15.32 -11.07
CA MET A 185 -24.45 13.96 -11.60
C MET A 185 -24.47 12.87 -10.53
N ASN A 186 -24.60 13.21 -9.24
CA ASN A 186 -24.66 12.28 -8.10
C ASN A 186 -23.41 11.37 -8.03
N VAL A 187 -23.60 10.08 -7.77
CA VAL A 187 -22.51 9.11 -7.65
C VAL A 187 -21.72 8.96 -8.96
N GLN A 188 -22.36 9.12 -10.09
CA GLN A 188 -21.69 9.08 -11.40
C GLN A 188 -20.71 10.25 -11.56
N GLY A 189 -21.05 11.42 -11.03
CA GLY A 189 -20.15 12.57 -11.01
C GLY A 189 -18.91 12.35 -10.18
N ALA A 190 -19.05 11.75 -9.00
CA ALA A 190 -17.91 11.39 -8.14
C ALA A 190 -16.99 10.39 -8.83
N ALA A 191 -17.55 9.36 -9.46
CA ALA A 191 -16.77 8.36 -10.21
C ALA A 191 -16.04 9.00 -11.38
N LEU A 192 -16.72 9.84 -12.17
CA LEU A 192 -16.13 10.52 -13.32
C LEU A 192 -15.02 11.49 -12.90
N ALA A 193 -15.18 12.21 -11.78
CA ALA A 193 -14.14 13.08 -11.23
C ALA A 193 -12.86 12.29 -10.96
N THR A 194 -12.97 11.13 -10.34
CA THR A 194 -11.81 10.26 -10.06
C THR A 194 -11.18 9.73 -11.36
N VAL A 195 -11.98 9.32 -12.34
CA VAL A 195 -11.48 8.83 -13.64
C VAL A 195 -10.68 9.93 -14.34
N ILE A 196 -11.19 11.13 -14.42
CA ILE A 196 -10.50 12.26 -15.06
C ILE A 196 -9.20 12.59 -14.31
N ALA A 197 -9.24 12.61 -12.96
CA ALA A 197 -8.07 12.87 -12.13
C ALA A 197 -6.99 11.80 -12.35
N GLU A 198 -7.36 10.52 -12.44
CA GLU A 198 -6.41 9.42 -12.67
C GLU A 198 -5.73 9.52 -14.03
N TYR A 199 -6.48 9.83 -15.10
CA TYR A 199 -5.89 10.01 -16.44
C TYR A 199 -5.02 11.28 -16.53
N ALA A 200 -5.39 12.36 -15.86
CA ALA A 200 -4.56 13.55 -15.77
C ALA A 200 -3.25 13.26 -15.01
N THR A 201 -3.33 12.52 -13.94
CA THR A 201 -2.15 12.05 -13.17
C THR A 201 -1.25 11.19 -14.05
N LEU A 202 -1.83 10.31 -14.87
CA LEU A 202 -1.07 9.50 -15.82
C LEU A 202 -0.27 10.36 -16.81
N LEU A 203 -0.90 11.39 -17.37
CA LEU A 203 -0.21 12.30 -18.32
C LEU A 203 0.96 13.02 -17.65
N ILE A 204 0.76 13.53 -16.44
CA ILE A 204 1.82 14.22 -15.69
C ILE A 204 2.93 13.25 -15.31
N GLY A 205 2.56 12.03 -14.87
CA GLY A 205 3.53 10.98 -14.56
C GLY A 205 4.38 10.58 -15.77
N LEU A 206 3.77 10.46 -16.93
CA LEU A 206 4.50 10.18 -18.20
C LEU A 206 5.46 11.31 -18.56
N MET A 207 5.07 12.57 -18.36
CA MET A 207 5.96 13.72 -18.56
C MET A 207 7.16 13.68 -17.61
N MET A 208 6.94 13.37 -16.35
CA MET A 208 8.00 13.24 -15.33
C MET A 208 8.94 12.08 -15.67
N VAL A 209 8.40 10.95 -16.08
CA VAL A 209 9.17 9.77 -16.47
C VAL A 209 10.02 10.09 -17.70
N ARG A 210 9.46 10.77 -18.68
CA ARG A 210 10.21 11.20 -19.90
C ARG A 210 11.41 12.06 -19.53
N LYS A 211 11.22 13.02 -18.61
CA LYS A 211 12.30 13.88 -18.11
C LYS A 211 13.41 13.05 -17.44
N VAL A 212 13.04 12.14 -16.56
CA VAL A 212 13.99 11.31 -15.82
C VAL A 212 14.70 10.31 -16.76
N LEU A 213 14.00 9.73 -17.74
CA LEU A 213 14.61 8.86 -18.75
C LEU A 213 15.72 9.60 -19.51
N HIS A 214 15.46 10.83 -19.92
CA HIS A 214 16.47 11.67 -20.59
C HIS A 214 17.67 11.93 -19.65
N LEU A 215 17.43 12.28 -18.41
CA LEU A 215 18.47 12.53 -17.41
C LEU A 215 19.32 11.30 -17.11
N ARG A 216 18.76 10.09 -17.23
CA ARG A 216 19.44 8.83 -16.93
C ARG A 216 20.05 8.16 -18.15
N GLY A 217 20.06 8.83 -19.30
CA GLY A 217 20.70 8.34 -20.52
C GLY A 217 19.95 7.24 -21.24
N VAL A 218 18.63 7.13 -21.03
CA VAL A 218 17.79 6.16 -21.73
C VAL A 218 17.34 6.77 -23.07
N SER A 219 17.71 6.13 -24.17
CA SER A 219 17.32 6.58 -25.51
C SER A 219 15.97 6.00 -25.94
N LEU A 220 15.37 6.63 -26.96
CA LEU A 220 14.12 6.13 -27.54
C LEU A 220 14.27 4.72 -28.12
N ASP A 221 15.44 4.40 -28.70
CA ASP A 221 15.70 3.06 -29.22
C ASP A 221 15.73 1.99 -28.13
N MET A 222 16.28 2.32 -26.96
CA MET A 222 16.25 1.44 -25.79
C MET A 222 14.81 1.18 -25.36
N LEU A 223 13.95 2.18 -25.37
CA LEU A 223 12.53 2.03 -25.03
C LEU A 223 11.79 1.14 -26.03
N LYS A 224 12.06 1.27 -27.32
CA LYS A 224 11.43 0.46 -28.36
C LYS A 224 11.79 -1.02 -28.25
N GLN A 225 12.98 -1.34 -27.73
CA GLN A 225 13.45 -2.71 -27.58
C GLN A 225 13.17 -3.29 -26.17
N ALA A 226 12.71 -2.46 -25.24
CA ALA A 226 12.56 -2.83 -23.82
C ALA A 226 11.48 -3.90 -23.56
N TRP A 227 10.52 -4.08 -24.47
CA TRP A 227 9.50 -5.12 -24.36
C TRP A 227 10.08 -6.54 -24.51
N ARG A 228 11.26 -6.66 -25.10
CA ARG A 228 11.98 -7.93 -25.26
C ARG A 228 12.82 -8.21 -24.00
N GLY A 229 12.89 -9.45 -23.61
CA GLY A 229 13.74 -9.86 -22.49
C GLY A 229 13.06 -10.89 -21.61
N ASN A 230 13.55 -11.02 -20.37
CA ASN A 230 13.14 -12.08 -19.46
C ASN A 230 11.78 -11.78 -18.80
N VAL A 231 10.69 -11.95 -19.54
CA VAL A 231 9.32 -11.76 -19.07
C VAL A 231 8.96 -12.79 -17.98
N ARG A 232 9.53 -14.00 -18.03
CA ARG A 232 9.29 -15.04 -17.02
C ARG A 232 9.63 -14.58 -15.62
N ARG A 233 10.78 -13.89 -15.45
CA ARG A 233 11.20 -13.34 -14.16
C ARG A 233 10.20 -12.33 -13.65
N LEU A 234 9.73 -11.43 -14.51
CA LEU A 234 8.74 -10.44 -14.16
C LEU A 234 7.41 -11.09 -13.73
N LEU A 235 6.92 -12.05 -14.49
CA LEU A 235 5.65 -12.72 -14.19
C LEU A 235 5.76 -13.55 -12.90
N ALA A 236 6.88 -14.23 -12.67
CA ALA A 236 7.12 -14.98 -11.43
C ALA A 236 7.17 -14.05 -10.21
N LEU A 237 7.88 -12.93 -10.33
CA LEU A 237 7.97 -11.92 -9.27
C LEU A 237 6.59 -11.35 -8.93
N ASN A 238 5.81 -10.97 -9.93
CA ASN A 238 4.48 -10.43 -9.75
C ASN A 238 3.52 -11.46 -9.13
N ARG A 239 3.59 -12.71 -9.58
CA ARG A 239 2.80 -13.81 -9.01
C ARG A 239 3.08 -13.99 -7.52
N ASP A 240 4.33 -14.02 -7.13
CA ASP A 240 4.74 -14.26 -5.74
C ASP A 240 4.30 -13.10 -4.84
N ILE A 241 4.44 -11.86 -5.29
CA ILE A 241 3.97 -10.69 -4.55
C ILE A 241 2.44 -10.69 -4.46
N MET A 242 1.74 -11.07 -5.54
CA MET A 242 0.28 -11.17 -5.53
C MET A 242 -0.21 -12.21 -4.51
N LEU A 243 0.42 -13.39 -4.47
CA LEU A 243 0.08 -14.44 -3.50
C LEU A 243 0.35 -13.98 -2.06
N ARG A 244 1.45 -13.28 -1.84
CA ARG A 244 1.74 -12.67 -0.55
C ARG A 244 0.63 -11.69 -0.13
N SER A 245 0.22 -10.81 -1.03
CA SER A 245 -0.82 -9.81 -0.77
C SER A 245 -2.18 -10.47 -0.52
N LEU A 246 -2.50 -11.54 -1.24
CA LEU A 246 -3.72 -12.30 -1.03
C LEU A 246 -3.77 -12.92 0.37
N LEU A 247 -2.68 -13.52 0.84
CA LEU A 247 -2.58 -14.06 2.19
C LEU A 247 -2.76 -12.97 3.25
N LEU A 248 -2.17 -11.80 3.04
CA LEU A 248 -2.33 -10.64 3.91
C LEU A 248 -3.80 -10.21 4.00
N GLN A 249 -4.49 -10.11 2.87
CA GLN A 249 -5.91 -9.73 2.82
C GLN A 249 -6.80 -10.77 3.49
N LEU A 250 -6.50 -12.05 3.33
CA LEU A 250 -7.23 -13.13 4.00
C LEU A 250 -7.09 -13.04 5.53
N CYS A 251 -5.91 -12.70 6.04
CA CYS A 251 -5.70 -12.51 7.48
C CYS A 251 -6.51 -11.32 8.03
N PHE A 252 -6.51 -10.19 7.34
CA PHE A 252 -7.32 -9.04 7.74
C PHE A 252 -8.82 -9.30 7.62
N GLY A 253 -9.25 -10.03 6.59
CA GLY A 253 -10.64 -10.47 6.45
C GLY A 253 -11.06 -11.39 7.59
N ALA A 254 -10.19 -12.30 8.00
CA ALA A 254 -10.46 -13.19 9.14
C ALA A 254 -10.61 -12.42 10.46
N ILE A 255 -9.83 -11.36 10.67
CA ILE A 255 -9.97 -10.47 11.83
C ILE A 255 -11.37 -9.83 11.83
N THR A 256 -11.79 -9.30 10.69
CA THR A 256 -13.09 -8.64 10.55
C THR A 256 -14.25 -9.61 10.83
N VAL A 257 -14.21 -10.80 10.24
CA VAL A 257 -15.24 -11.83 10.42
C VAL A 257 -15.28 -12.32 11.86
N SER A 258 -14.12 -12.60 12.46
CA SER A 258 -14.04 -13.09 13.86
C SER A 258 -14.49 -12.02 14.85
N GLY A 259 -14.15 -10.74 14.61
CA GLY A 259 -14.62 -9.62 15.41
C GLY A 259 -16.14 -9.45 15.35
N ALA A 260 -16.74 -9.66 14.18
CA ALA A 260 -18.18 -9.59 14.00
C ALA A 260 -18.94 -10.62 14.85
N ARG A 261 -18.34 -11.80 15.09
CA ARG A 261 -18.92 -12.84 15.94
C ARG A 261 -18.90 -12.50 17.44
N LEU A 262 -18.08 -11.54 17.85
CA LEU A 262 -17.95 -11.13 19.26
C LEU A 262 -18.97 -10.07 19.67
N GLY A 263 -19.72 -9.49 18.72
CA GLY A 263 -20.78 -8.54 18.98
C GLY A 263 -20.59 -7.20 18.26
N SER A 264 -21.65 -6.38 18.24
CA SER A 264 -21.65 -5.09 17.55
C SER A 264 -20.73 -4.06 18.19
N ASP A 265 -20.61 -4.06 19.52
CA ASP A 265 -19.70 -3.17 20.25
C ASP A 265 -18.24 -3.46 19.90
N ILE A 266 -17.89 -4.73 19.78
CA ILE A 266 -16.55 -5.17 19.38
C ILE A 266 -16.23 -4.79 17.94
N ILE A 267 -17.20 -4.85 17.03
CA ILE A 267 -17.03 -4.36 15.66
C ILE A 267 -16.65 -2.88 15.67
N ALA A 268 -17.38 -2.07 16.43
CA ALA A 268 -17.14 -0.63 16.54
C ALA A 268 -15.78 -0.31 17.15
N VAL A 269 -15.41 -1.02 18.23
CA VAL A 269 -14.12 -0.86 18.91
C VAL A 269 -12.97 -1.23 17.98
N ASN A 270 -13.08 -2.37 17.29
CA ASN A 270 -12.03 -2.81 16.37
C ASN A 270 -11.89 -1.87 15.18
N ALA A 271 -12.98 -1.25 14.69
CA ALA A 271 -12.91 -0.25 13.64
C ALA A 271 -12.09 0.98 14.07
N VAL A 272 -12.29 1.46 15.30
CA VAL A 272 -11.50 2.56 15.86
C VAL A 272 -10.03 2.16 16.00
N LEU A 273 -9.75 1.00 16.54
CA LEU A 273 -8.39 0.51 16.76
C LEU A 273 -7.67 0.24 15.42
N MET A 274 -8.39 -0.27 14.41
CA MET A 274 -7.84 -0.46 13.07
C MET A 274 -7.49 0.87 12.38
N THR A 275 -8.22 1.93 12.67
CA THR A 275 -7.88 3.28 12.20
C THR A 275 -6.52 3.71 12.74
N LEU A 276 -6.27 3.50 14.04
CA LEU A 276 -4.99 3.79 14.67
C LEU A 276 -3.86 2.96 14.04
N LEU A 277 -4.10 1.68 13.84
CA LEU A 277 -3.13 0.78 13.21
C LEU A 277 -2.82 1.22 11.77
N THR A 278 -3.80 1.64 11.02
CA THR A 278 -3.64 2.11 9.64
C THR A 278 -2.76 3.35 9.57
N PHE A 279 -2.96 4.33 10.46
CA PHE A 279 -2.10 5.50 10.53
C PHE A 279 -0.65 5.13 10.83
N THR A 280 -0.44 4.23 11.79
CA THR A 280 0.90 3.73 12.14
C THR A 280 1.54 3.03 10.94
N ALA A 281 0.79 2.16 10.27
CA ALA A 281 1.27 1.42 9.10
C ALA A 281 1.66 2.36 7.96
N TYR A 282 0.87 3.39 7.69
CA TYR A 282 1.18 4.37 6.63
C TYR A 282 2.49 5.10 6.89
N ALA A 283 2.74 5.52 8.14
CA ALA A 283 3.99 6.17 8.49
C ALA A 283 5.19 5.22 8.36
N LEU A 284 5.07 4.00 8.85
CA LEU A 284 6.16 3.02 8.79
C LEU A 284 6.38 2.49 7.37
N ASP A 285 5.33 2.38 6.56
CA ASP A 285 5.44 2.01 5.14
C ASP A 285 6.20 3.04 4.32
N GLY A 286 6.14 4.31 4.68
CA GLY A 286 6.97 5.34 4.05
C GLY A 286 8.45 5.03 4.16
N PHE A 287 8.91 4.56 5.31
CA PHE A 287 10.28 4.08 5.50
C PHE A 287 10.56 2.81 4.69
N ALA A 288 9.59 1.90 4.62
CA ALA A 288 9.73 0.68 3.83
C ALA A 288 9.98 1.01 2.35
N TYR A 289 9.26 1.98 1.79
CA TYR A 289 9.46 2.43 0.41
C TYR A 289 10.84 3.03 0.18
N ALA A 290 11.33 3.82 1.12
CA ALA A 290 12.69 4.36 1.06
C ALA A 290 13.74 3.23 1.11
N VAL A 291 13.51 2.23 1.96
CA VAL A 291 14.38 1.04 2.04
C VAL A 291 14.34 0.24 0.74
N GLU A 292 13.17 0.05 0.13
CA GLU A 292 13.06 -0.62 -1.18
C GLU A 292 13.98 0.03 -2.21
N ALA A 293 13.93 1.33 -2.33
CA ALA A 293 14.71 2.07 -3.32
C ALA A 293 16.22 2.04 -3.02
N HIS A 294 16.60 2.34 -1.78
CA HIS A 294 18.02 2.41 -1.41
C HIS A 294 18.67 1.04 -1.31
N SER A 295 17.98 0.05 -0.74
CA SER A 295 18.51 -1.32 -0.65
C SER A 295 18.57 -1.98 -2.03
N GLY A 296 17.59 -1.72 -2.89
CA GLY A 296 17.60 -2.18 -4.28
C GLY A 296 18.76 -1.59 -5.08
N GLN A 297 19.07 -0.32 -4.87
CA GLN A 297 20.24 0.33 -5.47
C GLN A 297 21.54 -0.34 -5.00
N ALA A 298 21.69 -0.55 -3.70
CA ALA A 298 22.84 -1.23 -3.14
C ALA A 298 22.97 -2.68 -3.65
N TYR A 299 21.85 -3.37 -3.77
CA TYR A 299 21.79 -4.71 -4.33
C TYR A 299 22.25 -4.75 -5.80
N GLY A 300 21.75 -3.83 -6.61
CA GLY A 300 22.17 -3.73 -8.03
C GLY A 300 23.64 -3.39 -8.20
N ALA A 301 24.17 -2.55 -7.33
CA ALA A 301 25.59 -2.20 -7.29
C ALA A 301 26.46 -3.27 -6.63
N ARG A 302 25.86 -4.28 -6.01
CA ARG A 302 26.52 -5.32 -5.21
C ARG A 302 27.42 -4.75 -4.12
N ASP A 303 26.97 -3.67 -3.49
CA ASP A 303 27.70 -2.96 -2.44
C ASP A 303 27.13 -3.33 -1.06
N GLY A 304 27.75 -4.30 -0.40
CA GLY A 304 27.34 -4.76 0.92
C GLY A 304 27.48 -3.72 2.02
N SER A 305 28.48 -2.86 1.94
CA SER A 305 28.69 -1.77 2.89
C SER A 305 27.55 -0.76 2.85
N LYS A 306 27.15 -0.35 1.63
CA LYS A 306 26.02 0.56 1.43
C LYS A 306 24.70 -0.07 1.89
N LEU A 307 24.50 -1.36 1.62
CA LEU A 307 23.32 -2.09 2.06
C LEU A 307 23.18 -2.09 3.59
N LEU A 308 24.27 -2.34 4.31
CA LEU A 308 24.30 -2.28 5.77
C LEU A 308 24.07 -0.87 6.29
N ASP A 309 24.60 0.15 5.65
CA ASP A 309 24.38 1.54 6.04
C ASP A 309 22.91 1.93 5.89
N VAL A 310 22.26 1.52 4.81
CA VAL A 310 20.82 1.70 4.59
C VAL A 310 20.02 0.99 5.67
N TRP A 311 20.34 -0.25 5.97
CA TRP A 311 19.66 -1.04 6.99
C TRP A 311 19.78 -0.41 8.39
N ARG A 312 20.99 0.00 8.77
CA ARG A 312 21.24 0.65 10.06
C ARG A 312 20.51 1.97 10.18
N ALA A 313 20.52 2.78 9.11
CA ALA A 313 19.78 4.04 9.08
C ALA A 313 18.27 3.80 9.21
N ALA A 314 17.75 2.84 8.47
CA ALA A 314 16.34 2.46 8.52
C ALA A 314 15.93 2.00 9.92
N CYS A 315 16.72 1.14 10.54
CA CYS A 315 16.46 0.66 11.91
C CYS A 315 16.44 1.81 12.92
N ARG A 316 17.41 2.73 12.85
CA ARG A 316 17.45 3.88 13.76
C ARG A 316 16.24 4.77 13.59
N GLN A 317 16.00 5.26 12.38
CA GLN A 317 14.97 6.27 12.15
C GLN A 317 13.56 5.70 12.27
N SER A 318 13.32 4.54 11.72
CA SER A 318 12.01 3.86 11.86
C SER A 318 11.75 3.41 13.30
N GLY A 319 12.79 2.94 13.99
CA GLY A 319 12.69 2.58 15.40
C GLY A 319 12.31 3.76 16.29
N ILE A 320 12.91 4.93 16.03
CA ILE A 320 12.56 6.17 16.74
C ILE A 320 11.10 6.56 16.46
N VAL A 321 10.66 6.50 15.22
CA VAL A 321 9.28 6.82 14.84
C VAL A 321 8.30 5.81 15.45
N ALA A 322 8.61 4.53 15.41
CA ALA A 322 7.78 3.49 16.04
C ALA A 322 7.67 3.70 17.55
N LEU A 323 8.77 4.04 18.22
CA LEU A 323 8.78 4.35 19.64
C LEU A 323 7.94 5.60 19.94
N LEU A 324 8.01 6.62 19.08
CA LEU A 324 7.19 7.82 19.19
C LEU A 324 5.69 7.49 19.08
N PHE A 325 5.28 6.68 18.12
CA PHE A 325 3.90 6.22 18.00
C PHE A 325 3.44 5.46 19.24
N SER A 326 4.26 4.52 19.72
CA SER A 326 3.97 3.76 20.94
C SER A 326 3.80 4.68 22.15
N THR A 327 4.68 5.66 22.33
CA THR A 327 4.62 6.62 23.42
C THR A 327 3.35 7.48 23.33
N VAL A 328 3.01 7.98 22.14
CA VAL A 328 1.80 8.78 21.93
C VAL A 328 0.55 7.96 22.27
N TYR A 329 0.48 6.71 21.83
CA TYR A 329 -0.68 5.85 22.15
C TYR A 329 -0.74 5.49 23.62
N ALA A 330 0.39 5.33 24.29
CA ALA A 330 0.42 5.05 25.73
C ALA A 330 -0.03 6.24 26.58
N LEU A 331 0.39 7.46 26.20
CA LEU A 331 0.13 8.68 26.99
C LEU A 331 -1.17 9.39 26.58
N ALA A 332 -1.50 9.40 25.30
CA ALA A 332 -2.62 10.17 24.73
C ALA A 332 -3.61 9.32 23.95
N GLY A 333 -3.52 7.99 24.00
CA GLY A 333 -4.40 7.09 23.26
C GLY A 333 -5.88 7.27 23.60
N GLU A 334 -6.20 7.49 24.85
CA GLU A 334 -7.57 7.74 25.30
C GLU A 334 -8.16 9.01 24.66
N HIS A 335 -7.37 10.08 24.57
CA HIS A 335 -7.78 11.32 23.93
C HIS A 335 -7.97 11.15 22.41
N ILE A 336 -7.11 10.36 21.78
CA ILE A 336 -7.21 10.07 20.35
C ILE A 336 -8.48 9.26 20.06
N VAL A 337 -8.78 8.26 20.86
CA VAL A 337 -10.01 7.48 20.76
C VAL A 337 -11.24 8.37 20.94
N ALA A 338 -11.19 9.31 21.88
CA ALA A 338 -12.29 10.27 22.10
C ALA A 338 -12.54 11.17 20.90
N LEU A 339 -11.52 11.48 20.09
CA LEU A 339 -11.67 12.22 18.84
C LEU A 339 -12.31 11.38 17.73
N LEU A 340 -12.11 10.06 17.76
CA LEU A 340 -12.60 9.14 16.72
C LEU A 340 -14.03 8.67 16.97
N THR A 341 -14.46 8.63 18.24
CA THR A 341 -15.82 8.22 18.61
C THR A 341 -16.32 9.05 19.78
N SER A 342 -17.60 9.44 19.75
CA SER A 342 -18.27 10.16 20.83
C SER A 342 -19.03 9.23 21.79
N LEU A 343 -19.13 7.94 21.49
CA LEU A 343 -19.87 6.97 22.30
C LEU A 343 -19.05 6.56 23.53
N PRO A 344 -19.51 6.86 24.78
CA PRO A 344 -18.74 6.57 25.98
C PRO A 344 -18.43 5.08 26.18
N GLN A 345 -19.37 4.21 25.84
CA GLN A 345 -19.20 2.75 25.97
C GLN A 345 -18.12 2.22 25.02
N ILE A 346 -18.02 2.77 23.82
CA ILE A 346 -16.99 2.40 22.84
C ILE A 346 -15.62 2.93 23.29
N GLN A 347 -15.58 4.16 23.82
CA GLN A 347 -14.35 4.73 24.39
C GLN A 347 -13.79 3.89 25.53
N LEU A 348 -14.64 3.48 26.47
CA LEU A 348 -14.23 2.64 27.59
C LEU A 348 -13.73 1.25 27.13
N LEU A 349 -14.41 0.67 26.15
CA LEU A 349 -14.02 -0.63 25.62
C LEU A 349 -12.71 -0.53 24.82
N ALA A 350 -12.53 0.53 24.04
CA ALA A 350 -11.30 0.77 23.28
C ALA A 350 -10.10 0.94 24.22
N ASP A 351 -10.26 1.59 25.36
CA ASP A 351 -9.19 1.79 26.35
C ASP A 351 -8.63 0.46 26.87
N ARG A 352 -9.44 -0.59 26.93
CA ARG A 352 -8.98 -1.92 27.32
C ARG A 352 -8.04 -2.56 26.31
N TYR A 353 -8.22 -2.23 25.03
CA TYR A 353 -7.44 -2.82 23.94
C TYR A 353 -6.33 -1.90 23.42
N LEU A 354 -6.20 -0.69 23.98
CA LEU A 354 -5.17 0.27 23.58
C LEU A 354 -3.75 -0.26 23.75
N ILE A 355 -3.55 -1.16 24.69
CA ILE A 355 -2.24 -1.79 24.91
C ILE A 355 -1.70 -2.44 23.64
N TRP A 356 -2.57 -3.00 22.81
CA TRP A 356 -2.17 -3.59 21.53
C TRP A 356 -1.63 -2.55 20.56
N GLN A 357 -2.21 -1.33 20.56
CA GLN A 357 -1.73 -0.23 19.72
C GLN A 357 -0.39 0.31 20.19
N VAL A 358 -0.06 0.16 21.46
CA VAL A 358 1.26 0.49 22.01
C VAL A 358 2.31 -0.54 21.58
N VAL A 359 1.94 -1.81 21.57
CA VAL A 359 2.86 -2.92 21.24
C VAL A 359 3.09 -3.05 19.73
N LEU A 360 2.05 -2.86 18.92
CA LEU A 360 2.09 -3.13 17.47
C LEU A 360 3.15 -2.33 16.70
N PRO A 361 3.37 -1.02 16.93
CA PRO A 361 4.43 -0.29 16.23
C PRO A 361 5.82 -0.87 16.48
N LEU A 362 6.09 -1.29 17.71
CA LEU A 362 7.39 -1.84 18.10
C LEU A 362 7.64 -3.23 17.49
N VAL A 363 6.59 -4.01 17.31
CA VAL A 363 6.67 -5.34 16.70
C VAL A 363 6.63 -5.24 15.18
N GLY A 364 5.76 -4.39 14.65
CA GLY A 364 5.50 -4.31 13.21
C GLY A 364 6.58 -3.61 12.41
N VAL A 365 7.34 -2.69 13.00
CA VAL A 365 8.34 -1.91 12.27
C VAL A 365 9.36 -2.81 11.56
N TRP A 366 9.76 -3.90 12.19
CA TRP A 366 10.76 -4.84 11.65
C TRP A 366 10.24 -5.54 10.40
N CYS A 367 8.98 -5.97 10.39
CA CYS A 367 8.42 -6.63 9.21
C CYS A 367 8.29 -5.66 8.03
N TYR A 368 7.94 -4.41 8.26
CA TYR A 368 7.85 -3.39 7.19
C TYR A 368 9.21 -3.10 6.58
N LEU A 369 10.24 -2.92 7.40
CA LEU A 369 11.60 -2.68 6.92
C LEU A 369 12.16 -3.87 6.15
N LEU A 370 11.95 -5.08 6.66
CA LEU A 370 12.42 -6.31 5.99
C LEU A 370 11.67 -6.55 4.69
N ASP A 371 10.38 -6.25 4.61
CA ASP A 371 9.65 -6.26 3.34
C ASP A 371 10.32 -5.35 2.32
N GLY A 372 10.72 -4.15 2.72
CA GLY A 372 11.45 -3.23 1.86
C GLY A 372 12.77 -3.81 1.37
N MET A 373 13.54 -4.45 2.25
CA MET A 373 14.81 -5.11 1.89
C MET A 373 14.61 -6.24 0.88
N PHE A 374 13.60 -7.08 1.09
CA PHE A 374 13.34 -8.23 0.21
C PHE A 374 12.77 -7.80 -1.14
N ILE A 375 11.95 -6.76 -1.18
CA ILE A 375 11.46 -6.19 -2.45
C ILE A 375 12.62 -5.56 -3.23
N GLY A 376 13.50 -4.82 -2.56
CA GLY A 376 14.70 -4.27 -3.20
C GLY A 376 15.60 -5.35 -3.79
N ALA A 377 15.68 -6.50 -3.16
CA ALA A 377 16.41 -7.67 -3.66
C ALA A 377 15.58 -8.51 -4.64
N THR A 378 14.32 -8.19 -4.86
CA THR A 378 13.36 -8.97 -5.68
C THR A 378 13.21 -10.44 -5.25
N ARG A 379 13.31 -10.69 -3.95
CA ARG A 379 13.17 -12.03 -3.35
C ARG A 379 11.72 -12.31 -2.94
N ALA A 380 10.81 -12.23 -3.88
CA ALA A 380 9.38 -12.35 -3.64
C ALA A 380 8.94 -13.75 -3.19
N ALA A 381 9.62 -14.81 -3.68
CA ALA A 381 9.32 -16.18 -3.27
C ALA A 381 9.53 -16.39 -1.76
N GLU A 382 10.60 -15.82 -1.21
CA GLU A 382 10.88 -15.88 0.22
C GLU A 382 9.90 -15.05 1.04
N MET A 383 9.49 -13.88 0.52
CA MET A 383 8.43 -13.07 1.13
C MET A 383 7.10 -13.81 1.17
N ARG A 384 6.73 -14.47 0.09
CA ARG A 384 5.50 -15.30 0.01
C ARG A 384 5.55 -16.43 1.04
N ASN A 385 6.66 -17.14 1.14
CA ASN A 385 6.83 -18.23 2.09
C ASN A 385 6.78 -17.72 3.55
N SER A 386 7.43 -16.59 3.83
CA SER A 386 7.36 -15.91 5.13
C SER A 386 5.92 -15.53 5.49
N MET A 387 5.17 -14.97 4.52
CA MET A 387 3.78 -14.62 4.73
C MET A 387 2.92 -15.85 5.03
N ALA A 388 3.18 -16.98 4.35
CA ALA A 388 2.48 -18.24 4.61
C ALA A 388 2.74 -18.75 6.03
N VAL A 389 3.97 -18.70 6.50
CA VAL A 389 4.33 -19.06 7.90
C VAL A 389 3.62 -18.16 8.88
N ALA A 390 3.62 -16.86 8.64
CA ALA A 390 2.95 -15.89 9.50
C ALA A 390 1.44 -16.11 9.53
N ALA A 391 0.82 -16.40 8.38
CA ALA A 391 -0.60 -16.70 8.28
C ALA A 391 -0.95 -17.99 9.04
N GLY A 392 -0.09 -18.98 9.00
CA GLY A 392 -0.24 -20.21 9.79
C GLY A 392 -0.24 -19.94 11.29
N GLY A 393 0.71 -19.15 11.78
CA GLY A 393 0.77 -18.71 13.18
C GLY A 393 -0.43 -17.88 13.60
N PHE A 394 -0.89 -17.00 12.71
CA PHE A 394 -2.12 -16.22 12.90
C PHE A 394 -3.34 -17.13 13.08
N ALA A 395 -3.51 -18.12 12.19
CA ALA A 395 -4.62 -19.06 12.24
C ALA A 395 -4.61 -19.89 13.54
N LEU A 396 -3.44 -20.39 13.93
CA LEU A 396 -3.28 -21.13 15.18
C LEU A 396 -3.64 -20.26 16.41
N THR A 397 -3.26 -18.99 16.40
CA THR A 397 -3.58 -18.07 17.51
C THR A 397 -5.06 -17.76 17.56
N LEU A 398 -5.77 -17.73 16.42
CA LEU A 398 -7.22 -17.52 16.40
C LEU A 398 -7.99 -18.65 17.10
N PHE A 399 -7.47 -19.86 17.18
CA PHE A 399 -8.10 -20.94 17.95
C PHE A 399 -8.13 -20.64 19.44
N ALA A 400 -7.30 -19.73 19.98
CA ALA A 400 -7.35 -19.26 21.35
C ALA A 400 -8.45 -18.20 21.57
N LEU A 401 -9.14 -17.75 20.53
CA LEU A 401 -10.16 -16.70 20.59
C LEU A 401 -11.29 -16.99 21.60
N PRO A 402 -11.87 -18.20 21.70
CA PRO A 402 -12.93 -18.47 22.67
C PRO A 402 -12.54 -18.21 24.13
N VAL A 403 -11.25 -18.32 24.45
CA VAL A 403 -10.72 -18.09 25.80
C VAL A 403 -10.36 -16.62 26.02
N LEU A 404 -9.73 -15.99 25.03
CA LEU A 404 -9.17 -14.63 25.14
C LEU A 404 -10.10 -13.53 24.63
N GLY A 405 -11.18 -13.89 23.91
CA GLY A 405 -12.10 -12.91 23.33
C GLY A 405 -11.40 -12.01 22.32
N ASN A 406 -11.70 -10.70 22.35
CA ASN A 406 -11.10 -9.74 21.44
C ASN A 406 -9.57 -9.57 21.61
N HIS A 407 -9.05 -9.84 22.81
CA HIS A 407 -7.60 -9.89 23.01
C HIS A 407 -6.94 -10.96 22.15
N GLY A 408 -7.63 -12.06 21.87
CA GLY A 408 -7.16 -13.12 20.98
C GLY A 408 -6.97 -12.65 19.54
N LEU A 409 -7.86 -11.78 19.02
CA LEU A 409 -7.74 -11.20 17.69
C LEU A 409 -6.49 -10.32 17.56
N TRP A 410 -6.29 -9.44 18.52
CA TRP A 410 -5.14 -8.53 18.52
C TRP A 410 -3.84 -9.28 18.79
N LEU A 411 -3.88 -10.32 19.63
CA LEU A 411 -2.74 -11.21 19.79
C LEU A 411 -2.39 -11.94 18.50
N ALA A 412 -3.39 -12.43 17.77
CA ALA A 412 -3.19 -13.09 16.48
C ALA A 412 -2.53 -12.15 15.47
N LEU A 413 -2.97 -10.89 15.39
CA LEU A 413 -2.36 -9.89 14.53
C LEU A 413 -0.91 -9.58 14.94
N THR A 414 -0.65 -9.48 16.24
CA THR A 414 0.70 -9.25 16.77
C THR A 414 1.62 -10.43 16.45
N VAL A 415 1.15 -11.65 16.61
CA VAL A 415 1.88 -12.87 16.25
C VAL A 415 2.15 -12.90 14.74
N PHE A 416 1.18 -12.51 13.94
CA PHE A 416 1.34 -12.43 12.48
C PHE A 416 2.47 -11.49 12.08
N LEU A 417 2.50 -10.27 12.61
CA LEU A 417 3.55 -9.30 12.34
C LEU A 417 4.91 -9.76 12.89
N ALA A 418 4.93 -10.33 14.08
CA ALA A 418 6.15 -10.84 14.69
C ALA A 418 6.76 -12.00 13.89
N LEU A 419 5.93 -12.94 13.41
CA LEU A 419 6.41 -14.06 12.59
C LEU A 419 6.91 -13.62 11.23
N ARG A 420 6.25 -12.62 10.60
CA ARG A 420 6.75 -12.02 9.36
C ARG A 420 8.14 -11.44 9.56
N GLY A 421 8.31 -10.61 10.58
CA GLY A 421 9.60 -10.01 10.91
C GLY A 421 10.67 -11.04 11.26
N LEU A 422 10.32 -12.01 12.09
CA LEU A 422 11.26 -13.05 12.53
C LEU A 422 11.70 -13.95 11.37
N SER A 423 10.77 -14.45 10.56
CA SER A 423 11.10 -15.34 9.45
C SER A 423 11.94 -14.65 8.39
N LEU A 424 11.59 -13.41 8.02
CA LEU A 424 12.40 -12.62 7.08
C LEU A 424 13.79 -12.30 7.65
N SER A 425 13.88 -11.97 8.92
CA SER A 425 15.14 -11.71 9.60
C SER A 425 16.06 -12.94 9.58
N LEU A 426 15.52 -14.12 9.86
CA LEU A 426 16.29 -15.38 9.82
C LEU A 426 16.78 -15.70 8.41
N ILE A 427 15.93 -15.51 7.40
CA ILE A 427 16.30 -15.73 5.99
C ILE A 427 17.41 -14.77 5.57
N TRP A 428 17.27 -13.48 5.89
CA TRP A 428 18.29 -12.48 5.56
C TRP A 428 19.62 -12.77 6.25
N ARG A 429 19.57 -13.13 7.54
CA ARG A 429 20.76 -13.47 8.31
C ARG A 429 21.50 -14.67 7.73
N ARG A 430 20.76 -15.69 7.30
CA ARG A 430 21.33 -16.88 6.65
C ARG A 430 22.05 -16.50 5.35
N HIS A 431 21.36 -15.75 4.47
CA HIS A 431 21.96 -15.30 3.20
C HIS A 431 23.18 -14.41 3.42
N TRP A 432 23.14 -13.56 4.44
CA TRP A 432 24.26 -12.67 4.74
C TRP A 432 25.50 -13.45 5.21
N ARG A 433 25.30 -14.43 6.06
CA ARG A 433 26.39 -15.30 6.53
C ARG A 433 27.00 -16.12 5.39
N GLU A 434 26.18 -16.68 4.52
CA GLU A 434 26.59 -17.54 3.41
C GLU A 434 27.10 -16.73 2.21
N GLY A 435 26.99 -15.40 2.24
CA GLY A 435 27.34 -14.53 1.12
C GLY A 435 26.45 -14.67 -0.10
N THR A 436 25.25 -15.21 0.06
CA THR A 436 24.32 -15.51 -1.03
C THR A 436 23.25 -14.43 -1.25
N TRP A 437 23.29 -13.33 -0.48
CA TRP A 437 22.28 -12.27 -0.61
C TRP A 437 22.21 -11.67 -2.01
N PHE A 438 23.36 -11.43 -2.64
CA PHE A 438 23.45 -10.87 -3.98
C PHE A 438 23.31 -11.92 -5.09
N ALA A 439 23.18 -13.20 -4.75
CA ALA A 439 22.94 -14.24 -5.73
C ALA A 439 21.49 -14.17 -6.24
N ARG A 440 21.33 -14.29 -7.57
CA ARG A 440 20.00 -14.34 -8.17
C ARG A 440 19.28 -15.62 -7.73
N SER A 441 18.07 -15.46 -7.19
CA SER A 441 17.19 -16.59 -6.87
C SER A 441 16.55 -17.13 -8.15
#